data_b5c2bc57b6cbf67ca2af9757f084ad9b
#
_entry.id   b5c2bc57b6cbf67ca2af9757f084ad9b
#
_cell.length_a   1.000
_cell.length_b   1.000
_cell.length_c   1.000
_cell.angle_alpha   90.00
_cell.angle_beta   90.00
_cell.angle_gamma   90.00
#
_symmetry.space_group_name_H-M   'P 1'
#
loop_
_entity.id
_entity.type
_entity.pdbx_description
1 polymer ?
#
loop_
_entity_poly.entity_id
_entity_poly.type
_entity_poly.pdbx_seq_one_letter_code
_entity_poly.pdbx_strand_id
1 'polypeptide(L)'
;MPEAPPGHRPIRPLHLAFAIDARDQHREPHQEPHQERYEERYEASSYIELARLAERGALDFVTLDDSPAAADGSAGGLDALAVLAQVAPATDRIGLVAAVTATHPGTVSVTVQAALAALDQVSRGRAGWTPLLPDAWAADAEALLGDGWADAAGFPDVASAGPGPLEGWPVLAVDATSEAPRETAARHADVAYVRVGGPHSERLAYEARTDLRRRAAAYGRDPDRLTVLASLAVELFDPADAVLLADLFGDWHRDGITDGFHVRPADPRRDLTRLVNATVPVLQQRGLFRRFQPGTTLREHLGLDRPVSRSVTVR
;
A
#
# COMPACT_ATOMS: atom_id res chain seq x y z
N MET A 1 13.68 -11.50 -39.18
CA MET A 1 12.99 -10.67 -38.18
C MET A 1 13.86 -9.44 -37.93
N PRO A 2 13.41 -8.20 -38.08
CA PRO A 2 14.24 -7.05 -37.80
C PRO A 2 14.51 -6.96 -36.28
N GLU A 3 15.76 -6.85 -35.90
CA GLU A 3 16.20 -6.56 -34.53
C GLU A 3 15.61 -5.23 -34.07
N ALA A 4 15.04 -5.22 -32.88
CA ALA A 4 14.56 -3.99 -32.25
C ALA A 4 15.75 -3.04 -32.00
N PRO A 5 15.58 -1.73 -32.17
CA PRO A 5 16.65 -0.77 -31.97
C PRO A 5 17.14 -0.82 -30.52
N PRO A 6 18.46 -0.76 -30.27
CA PRO A 6 19.02 -0.77 -28.93
C PRO A 6 18.62 0.53 -28.20
N GLY A 7 17.88 0.42 -27.09
CA GLY A 7 17.68 1.54 -26.16
C GLY A 7 16.26 1.78 -25.64
N HIS A 8 15.25 1.09 -26.11
CA HIS A 8 13.91 1.22 -25.50
C HIS A 8 13.75 0.20 -24.37
N ARG A 9 14.14 0.60 -23.15
CA ARG A 9 13.61 -0.09 -21.97
C ARG A 9 12.09 0.07 -22.03
N PRO A 10 11.30 -1.03 -21.92
CA PRO A 10 9.86 -0.91 -21.84
C PRO A 10 9.53 0.03 -20.67
N ILE A 11 8.71 1.06 -20.95
CA ILE A 11 8.23 1.96 -19.91
C ILE A 11 7.47 1.08 -18.93
N ARG A 12 7.94 1.03 -17.69
CA ARG A 12 7.28 0.28 -16.63
C ARG A 12 5.89 0.90 -16.38
N PRO A 13 4.90 0.10 -16.00
CA PRO A 13 3.61 0.66 -15.64
C PRO A 13 3.76 1.62 -14.45
N LEU A 14 3.11 2.78 -14.52
CA LEU A 14 2.97 3.68 -13.39
C LEU A 14 1.99 3.08 -12.38
N HIS A 15 2.37 3.00 -11.12
CA HIS A 15 1.51 2.54 -10.03
C HIS A 15 0.94 3.71 -9.23
N LEU A 16 -0.35 3.63 -8.90
CA LEU A 16 -1.03 4.63 -8.07
C LEU A 16 -1.78 3.97 -6.93
N ALA A 17 -1.48 4.42 -5.72
CA ALA A 17 -2.17 4.03 -4.50
C ALA A 17 -2.69 5.28 -3.78
N PHE A 18 -3.71 5.11 -2.93
CA PHE A 18 -4.34 6.22 -2.23
C PHE A 18 -4.72 5.83 -0.79
N ALA A 19 -4.35 6.68 0.17
CA ALA A 19 -4.79 6.53 1.56
C ALA A 19 -6.22 7.05 1.69
N ILE A 20 -7.14 6.19 2.15
CA ILE A 20 -8.55 6.56 2.33
C ILE A 20 -8.88 7.08 3.72
N ASP A 21 -7.87 7.14 4.59
CA ASP A 21 -7.92 7.83 5.88
C ASP A 21 -7.31 9.22 5.77
N ALA A 22 -7.93 10.20 6.41
CA ALA A 22 -7.34 11.51 6.62
C ALA A 22 -6.46 11.44 7.88
N ARG A 23 -5.15 11.32 7.73
CA ARG A 23 -4.28 11.63 8.85
C ARG A 23 -4.19 13.14 8.98
N ASP A 24 -4.72 13.67 10.07
CA ASP A 24 -4.47 15.04 10.52
C ASP A 24 -2.97 15.20 10.82
N GLN A 25 -2.18 15.52 9.79
CA GLN A 25 -0.75 15.77 9.95
C GLN A 25 -0.45 17.13 10.63
N HIS A 26 -1.49 17.93 10.91
CA HIS A 26 -1.38 19.28 11.46
C HIS A 26 -2.33 19.54 12.62
N ARG A 27 -2.71 18.51 13.38
CA ARG A 27 -3.51 18.77 14.56
C ARG A 27 -2.63 19.31 15.67
N GLU A 28 -2.62 20.65 15.83
CA GLU A 28 -2.28 21.29 17.08
C GLU A 28 -3.12 20.65 18.21
N PRO A 29 -2.53 20.32 19.38
CA PRO A 29 -3.21 19.57 20.43
C PRO A 29 -4.45 20.24 21.06
N HIS A 30 -4.90 21.38 20.56
CA HIS A 30 -5.87 22.27 21.21
C HIS A 30 -7.19 22.48 20.45
N GLN A 31 -7.45 21.79 19.33
CA GLN A 31 -8.76 21.86 18.70
C GLN A 31 -9.59 20.61 19.10
N GLU A 32 -10.59 20.85 19.96
CA GLU A 32 -11.57 19.82 20.31
C GLU A 32 -12.31 19.33 19.05
N PRO A 33 -12.42 18.00 18.85
CA PRO A 33 -13.18 17.46 17.73
C PRO A 33 -14.66 17.67 17.99
N HIS A 34 -15.36 18.29 17.06
CA HIS A 34 -16.82 18.21 17.03
C HIS A 34 -17.21 16.72 16.87
N GLN A 35 -17.92 16.18 17.84
CA GLN A 35 -18.31 14.78 17.96
C GLN A 35 -19.02 14.25 16.70
N GLU A 36 -19.82 15.09 16.04
CA GLU A 36 -20.54 14.76 14.80
C GLU A 36 -19.59 14.45 13.61
N ARG A 37 -18.43 15.12 13.49
CA ARG A 37 -17.44 14.80 12.46
C ARG A 37 -16.66 13.50 12.72
N TYR A 38 -16.66 13.04 13.96
CA TYR A 38 -16.01 11.78 14.33
C TYR A 38 -16.85 10.58 13.88
N GLU A 39 -18.15 10.63 14.09
CA GLU A 39 -19.09 9.56 13.71
C GLU A 39 -19.19 9.40 12.19
N GLU A 40 -19.25 10.50 11.42
CA GLU A 40 -19.23 10.44 9.94
C GLU A 40 -17.93 9.89 9.34
N ARG A 41 -16.81 10.04 10.02
CA ARG A 41 -15.49 9.57 9.56
C ARG A 41 -15.33 8.05 9.59
N TYR A 42 -16.05 7.36 10.44
CA TYR A 42 -15.89 5.93 10.69
C TYR A 42 -17.03 5.07 10.15
N GLU A 43 -17.97 5.65 9.40
CA GLU A 43 -18.98 4.84 8.73
C GLU A 43 -18.35 4.06 7.57
N ALA A 44 -18.53 2.74 7.59
CA ALA A 44 -18.05 1.85 6.52
C ALA A 44 -18.52 2.29 5.12
N SER A 45 -19.69 2.94 5.03
CA SER A 45 -20.25 3.54 3.82
C SER A 45 -19.31 4.54 3.16
N SER A 46 -18.64 5.40 3.93
CA SER A 46 -17.71 6.40 3.42
C SER A 46 -16.47 5.75 2.80
N TYR A 47 -15.94 4.70 3.42
CA TYR A 47 -14.80 3.95 2.87
C TYR A 47 -15.16 3.17 1.62
N ILE A 48 -16.38 2.61 1.55
CA ILE A 48 -16.91 1.95 0.35
C ILE A 48 -16.98 2.94 -0.82
N GLU A 49 -17.50 4.15 -0.60
CA GLU A 49 -17.58 5.18 -1.65
C GLU A 49 -16.18 5.58 -2.15
N LEU A 50 -15.22 5.79 -1.25
CA LEU A 50 -13.84 6.13 -1.60
C LEU A 50 -13.16 4.99 -2.38
N ALA A 51 -13.30 3.75 -1.93
CA ALA A 51 -12.71 2.60 -2.61
C ALA A 51 -13.30 2.41 -4.02
N ARG A 52 -14.63 2.57 -4.19
CA ARG A 52 -15.28 2.55 -5.50
C ARG A 52 -14.81 3.68 -6.41
N LEU A 53 -14.57 4.85 -5.84
CA LEU A 53 -14.04 5.98 -6.61
C LEU A 53 -12.61 5.69 -7.08
N ALA A 54 -11.74 5.18 -6.21
CA ALA A 54 -10.38 4.76 -6.55
C ALA A 54 -10.38 3.67 -7.63
N GLU A 55 -11.29 2.71 -7.53
CA GLU A 55 -11.46 1.65 -8.53
C GLU A 55 -11.85 2.19 -9.90
N ARG A 56 -12.78 3.16 -9.97
CA ARG A 56 -13.13 3.84 -11.23
C ARG A 56 -11.94 4.57 -11.86
N GLY A 57 -11.03 5.09 -11.02
CA GLY A 57 -9.77 5.67 -11.46
C GLY A 57 -8.71 4.65 -11.90
N ALA A 58 -9.01 3.36 -11.86
CA ALA A 58 -8.05 2.27 -12.11
C ALA A 58 -6.79 2.33 -11.23
N LEU A 59 -6.88 2.84 -9.99
CA LEU A 59 -5.80 2.81 -9.03
C LEU A 59 -5.44 1.36 -8.65
N ASP A 60 -4.20 1.10 -8.26
CA ASP A 60 -3.76 -0.25 -7.87
C ASP A 60 -4.42 -0.71 -6.58
N PHE A 61 -4.37 0.15 -5.55
CA PHE A 61 -4.92 -0.17 -4.24
C PHE A 61 -5.23 1.08 -3.42
N VAL A 62 -6.03 0.87 -2.38
CA VAL A 62 -6.21 1.83 -1.29
C VAL A 62 -5.55 1.33 -0.03
N THR A 63 -5.08 2.26 0.81
CA THR A 63 -4.58 1.96 2.16
C THR A 63 -5.52 2.52 3.20
N LEU A 64 -5.63 1.80 4.31
CA LEU A 64 -6.33 2.24 5.50
C LEU A 64 -5.47 1.90 6.72
N ASP A 65 -5.17 2.90 7.53
CA ASP A 65 -4.36 2.72 8.72
C ASP A 65 -5.23 2.43 9.95
N ASP A 66 -4.78 1.50 10.81
CA ASP A 66 -5.35 1.35 12.14
C ASP A 66 -5.22 2.67 12.90
N SER A 67 -6.31 3.10 13.51
CA SER A 67 -6.28 4.18 14.47
C SER A 67 -6.27 3.57 15.88
N PRO A 68 -5.20 3.75 16.66
CA PRO A 68 -5.19 3.21 18.01
C PRO A 68 -6.34 3.82 18.83
N ALA A 69 -6.96 3.00 19.68
CA ALA A 69 -7.92 3.49 20.64
C ALA A 69 -7.29 4.62 21.46
N ALA A 70 -8.08 5.66 21.76
CA ALA A 70 -7.58 6.75 22.59
C ALA A 70 -7.10 6.21 23.95
N ALA A 71 -6.01 6.76 24.49
CA ALA A 71 -5.38 6.29 25.71
C ALA A 71 -6.29 6.33 26.95
N ASP A 72 -7.43 7.02 26.86
CA ASP A 72 -8.46 7.12 27.90
C ASP A 72 -9.54 6.01 27.84
N GLY A 73 -9.41 5.07 26.91
CA GLY A 73 -10.37 3.96 26.73
C GLY A 73 -11.71 4.39 26.12
N SER A 74 -11.85 5.64 25.67
CA SER A 74 -13.03 6.11 24.95
C SER A 74 -13.00 5.61 23.51
N ALA A 75 -14.09 5.01 23.08
CA ALA A 75 -14.42 4.51 21.73
C ALA A 75 -13.30 3.76 21.01
N GLY A 76 -13.56 2.52 20.63
CA GLY A 76 -12.62 1.63 19.95
C GLY A 76 -11.93 2.30 18.77
N GLY A 77 -10.62 2.08 18.66
CA GLY A 77 -9.86 2.52 17.49
C GLY A 77 -10.39 1.90 16.20
N LEU A 78 -10.06 2.50 15.08
CA LEU A 78 -10.42 1.95 13.77
C LEU A 78 -9.64 0.65 13.54
N ASP A 79 -10.35 -0.43 13.32
CA ASP A 79 -9.79 -1.70 12.86
C ASP A 79 -9.81 -1.72 11.33
N ALA A 80 -8.67 -1.45 10.71
CA ALA A 80 -8.53 -1.37 9.26
C ALA A 80 -8.94 -2.69 8.57
N LEU A 81 -8.62 -3.84 9.15
CA LEU A 81 -8.99 -5.14 8.60
C LEU A 81 -10.51 -5.34 8.59
N ALA A 82 -11.17 -5.00 9.71
CA ALA A 82 -12.62 -5.13 9.81
C ALA A 82 -13.36 -4.20 8.84
N VAL A 83 -12.87 -2.96 8.66
CA VAL A 83 -13.45 -2.01 7.70
C VAL A 83 -13.22 -2.49 6.27
N LEU A 84 -12.00 -2.88 5.91
CA LEU A 84 -11.70 -3.33 4.54
C LEU A 84 -12.42 -4.64 4.20
N ALA A 85 -12.73 -5.50 5.18
CA ALA A 85 -13.57 -6.68 4.98
C ALA A 85 -15.00 -6.30 4.60
N GLN A 86 -15.52 -5.15 5.03
CA GLN A 86 -16.81 -4.61 4.61
C GLN A 86 -16.75 -3.91 3.24
N VAL A 87 -15.60 -3.33 2.89
CA VAL A 87 -15.35 -2.71 1.57
C VAL A 87 -15.20 -3.78 0.48
N ALA A 88 -14.59 -4.91 0.79
CA ALA A 88 -14.23 -5.96 -0.16
C ALA A 88 -15.41 -6.43 -1.04
N PRO A 89 -16.62 -6.77 -0.50
CA PRO A 89 -17.75 -7.21 -1.32
C PRO A 89 -18.38 -6.08 -2.16
N ALA A 90 -18.05 -4.83 -1.87
CA ALA A 90 -18.59 -3.65 -2.56
C ALA A 90 -17.72 -3.17 -3.72
N THR A 91 -16.58 -3.83 -3.96
CA THR A 91 -15.57 -3.53 -5.00
C THR A 91 -15.16 -4.81 -5.72
N ASP A 92 -14.65 -4.70 -6.95
CA ASP A 92 -14.31 -5.85 -7.78
C ASP A 92 -12.82 -5.96 -8.10
N ARG A 93 -12.09 -4.85 -8.15
CA ARG A 93 -10.72 -4.79 -8.68
C ARG A 93 -9.71 -4.15 -7.72
N ILE A 94 -10.10 -3.06 -7.03
CA ILE A 94 -9.18 -2.29 -6.21
C ILE A 94 -8.52 -3.16 -5.13
N GLY A 95 -7.20 -3.06 -4.98
CA GLY A 95 -6.47 -3.68 -3.88
C GLY A 95 -6.81 -3.02 -2.55
N LEU A 96 -6.84 -3.81 -1.48
CA LEU A 96 -7.23 -3.40 -0.13
C LEU A 96 -6.06 -3.68 0.83
N VAL A 97 -5.32 -2.64 1.20
CA VAL A 97 -4.12 -2.75 2.03
C VAL A 97 -4.39 -2.18 3.42
N ALA A 98 -4.46 -3.06 4.40
CA ALA A 98 -4.62 -2.68 5.80
C ALA A 98 -3.25 -2.37 6.43
N ALA A 99 -3.10 -1.21 7.05
CA ALA A 99 -1.97 -0.98 7.93
C ALA A 99 -2.33 -1.43 9.34
N VAL A 100 -1.63 -2.42 9.86
CA VAL A 100 -1.97 -3.12 11.10
C VAL A 100 -0.89 -2.88 12.14
N THR A 101 -1.30 -2.41 13.32
CA THR A 101 -0.38 -2.19 14.43
C THR A 101 0.08 -3.53 15.02
N ALA A 102 1.39 -3.78 15.01
CA ALA A 102 1.97 -4.91 15.70
C ALA A 102 1.86 -4.72 17.22
N THR A 103 1.25 -5.69 17.90
CA THR A 103 1.03 -5.63 19.35
C THR A 103 2.15 -6.27 20.16
N HIS A 104 3.01 -7.06 19.51
CA HIS A 104 4.15 -7.74 20.15
C HIS A 104 5.37 -7.76 19.22
N PRO A 105 6.60 -7.60 19.78
CA PRO A 105 7.83 -7.74 19.01
C PRO A 105 7.95 -9.17 18.44
N GLY A 106 8.32 -9.26 17.17
CA GLY A 106 8.70 -10.55 16.56
C GLY A 106 7.57 -11.51 16.21
N THR A 107 6.30 -11.13 16.41
CA THR A 107 5.17 -12.02 16.07
C THR A 107 3.96 -11.27 15.51
N VAL A 108 3.53 -11.66 14.33
CA VAL A 108 2.17 -11.32 13.89
C VAL A 108 1.22 -12.27 14.61
N SER A 109 0.27 -11.72 15.36
CA SER A 109 -0.66 -12.57 16.11
C SER A 109 -1.44 -13.48 15.15
N VAL A 110 -1.75 -14.70 15.59
CA VAL A 110 -2.59 -15.65 14.83
C VAL A 110 -3.92 -15.01 14.43
N THR A 111 -4.43 -14.10 15.27
CA THR A 111 -5.66 -13.35 14.97
C THR A 111 -5.50 -12.43 13.76
N VAL A 112 -4.39 -11.71 13.65
CA VAL A 112 -4.11 -10.83 12.49
C VAL A 112 -3.91 -11.68 11.24
N GLN A 113 -3.20 -12.79 11.32
CA GLN A 113 -3.02 -13.69 10.18
C GLN A 113 -4.35 -14.25 9.69
N ALA A 114 -5.22 -14.68 10.60
CA ALA A 114 -6.56 -15.18 10.27
C ALA A 114 -7.43 -14.09 9.64
N ALA A 115 -7.38 -12.86 10.17
CA ALA A 115 -8.12 -11.73 9.63
C ALA A 115 -7.62 -11.32 8.22
N LEU A 116 -6.30 -11.34 7.99
CA LEU A 116 -5.72 -11.11 6.66
C LEU A 116 -6.13 -12.19 5.66
N ALA A 117 -6.11 -13.47 6.07
CA ALA A 117 -6.58 -14.55 5.23
C ALA A 117 -8.08 -14.43 4.91
N ALA A 118 -8.89 -14.03 5.88
CA ALA A 118 -10.31 -13.77 5.67
C ALA A 118 -10.54 -12.59 4.71
N LEU A 119 -9.79 -11.49 4.86
CA LEU A 119 -9.84 -10.37 3.93
C LEU A 119 -9.45 -10.81 2.51
N ASP A 120 -8.41 -11.63 2.36
CA ASP A 120 -7.98 -12.15 1.06
C ASP A 120 -9.06 -12.99 0.39
N GLN A 121 -9.72 -13.86 1.14
CA GLN A 121 -10.85 -14.68 0.66
C GLN A 121 -12.02 -13.80 0.20
N VAL A 122 -12.47 -12.87 1.04
CA VAL A 122 -13.63 -12.01 0.74
C VAL A 122 -13.32 -11.07 -0.42
N SER A 123 -12.09 -10.57 -0.51
CA SER A 123 -11.63 -9.71 -1.60
C SER A 123 -11.21 -10.47 -2.87
N ARG A 124 -11.17 -11.79 -2.85
CA ARG A 124 -10.75 -12.64 -3.98
C ARG A 124 -9.30 -12.36 -4.44
N GLY A 125 -8.37 -12.36 -3.50
CA GLY A 125 -6.94 -12.17 -3.79
C GLY A 125 -6.51 -10.69 -3.96
N ARG A 126 -7.28 -9.75 -3.41
CA ARG A 126 -6.97 -8.32 -3.48
C ARG A 126 -6.41 -7.76 -2.17
N ALA A 127 -6.20 -8.60 -1.17
CA ALA A 127 -5.68 -8.18 0.12
C ALA A 127 -4.18 -7.86 0.07
N GLY A 128 -3.81 -6.86 0.84
CA GLY A 128 -2.45 -6.54 1.22
C GLY A 128 -2.41 -6.00 2.64
N TRP A 129 -1.23 -5.84 3.18
CA TRP A 129 -1.07 -5.30 4.51
C TRP A 129 0.26 -4.54 4.69
N THR A 130 0.28 -3.64 5.66
CA THR A 130 1.47 -2.89 6.08
C THR A 130 1.62 -3.06 7.58
N PRO A 131 2.72 -3.65 8.08
CA PRO A 131 2.99 -3.67 9.52
C PRO A 131 3.33 -2.26 10.00
N LEU A 132 2.59 -1.79 11.00
CA LEU A 132 2.93 -0.58 11.75
C LEU A 132 3.74 -1.02 12.97
N LEU A 133 5.04 -0.76 12.93
CA LEU A 133 5.97 -1.11 13.99
C LEU A 133 6.29 0.15 14.80
N PRO A 134 6.20 0.09 16.14
CA PRO A 134 6.79 1.13 16.99
C PRO A 134 8.29 1.26 16.70
N ASP A 135 8.84 2.47 16.75
CA ASP A 135 10.27 2.72 16.50
C ASP A 135 11.19 1.84 17.37
N ALA A 136 10.76 1.56 18.61
CA ALA A 136 11.48 0.67 19.52
C ALA A 136 11.61 -0.78 19.00
N TRP A 137 10.79 -1.20 18.06
CA TRP A 137 10.74 -2.57 17.51
C TRP A 137 11.27 -2.66 16.07
N ALA A 138 11.83 -1.59 15.56
CA ALA A 138 12.39 -1.58 14.19
C ALA A 138 13.47 -2.65 14.00
N ALA A 139 14.23 -2.99 15.06
CA ALA A 139 15.21 -4.08 15.06
C ALA A 139 14.55 -5.48 15.03
N ASP A 140 13.31 -5.60 15.53
CA ASP A 140 12.56 -6.85 15.57
C ASP A 140 11.71 -7.08 14.32
N ALA A 141 11.68 -6.10 13.40
CA ALA A 141 10.95 -6.20 12.14
C ALA A 141 11.41 -7.40 11.30
N GLU A 142 12.68 -7.75 11.39
CA GLU A 142 13.27 -8.93 10.75
C GLU A 142 12.68 -10.22 11.29
N ALA A 143 12.56 -10.35 12.62
CA ALA A 143 11.93 -11.51 13.25
C ALA A 143 10.43 -11.58 12.92
N LEU A 144 9.76 -10.43 12.80
CA LEU A 144 8.34 -10.36 12.45
C LEU A 144 8.06 -10.82 11.02
N LEU A 145 8.91 -10.44 10.07
CA LEU A 145 8.70 -10.63 8.63
C LEU A 145 9.59 -11.72 8.03
N GLY A 146 10.64 -12.15 8.74
CA GLY A 146 11.54 -13.21 8.37
C GLY A 146 11.00 -14.60 8.72
N ASP A 147 11.63 -15.25 9.69
CA ASP A 147 11.33 -16.65 10.04
C ASP A 147 9.91 -16.86 10.54
N GLY A 148 9.37 -15.93 11.34
CA GLY A 148 8.01 -16.02 11.87
C GLY A 148 6.92 -15.95 10.80
N TRP A 149 7.19 -15.23 9.69
CA TRP A 149 6.28 -15.14 8.56
C TRP A 149 6.57 -16.20 7.49
N ALA A 150 7.83 -16.56 7.28
CA ALA A 150 8.24 -17.60 6.32
C ALA A 150 7.96 -19.01 6.84
N ASP A 151 8.09 -19.25 8.14
CA ASP A 151 7.70 -20.52 8.79
C ASP A 151 6.21 -20.61 9.07
N ALA A 152 5.50 -19.50 9.12
CA ALA A 152 4.05 -19.45 9.01
C ALA A 152 3.55 -19.79 7.57
N ALA A 153 4.44 -20.19 6.66
CA ALA A 153 4.13 -21.06 5.51
C ALA A 153 3.59 -22.43 5.99
N GLY A 154 3.86 -22.85 7.23
CA GLY A 154 2.91 -23.45 8.10
C GLY A 154 2.16 -22.36 8.85
N PHE A 155 1.06 -21.85 8.33
CA PHE A 155 -0.04 -21.53 9.24
C PHE A 155 -0.16 -22.75 10.13
N PRO A 156 0.10 -22.65 11.47
CA PRO A 156 0.01 -23.79 12.33
C PRO A 156 -1.35 -24.39 12.10
N ASP A 157 -1.38 -25.54 11.45
CA ASP A 157 -2.53 -26.38 11.18
C ASP A 157 -3.86 -25.60 11.15
N VAL A 158 -4.00 -24.70 10.16
CA VAL A 158 -5.19 -23.84 9.98
C VAL A 158 -6.42 -24.70 9.60
N ALA A 159 -6.30 -26.01 9.59
CA ALA A 159 -7.42 -26.92 9.64
C ALA A 159 -8.41 -26.57 10.76
N SER A 160 -7.95 -25.83 11.79
CA SER A 160 -8.79 -25.30 12.87
C SER A 160 -9.25 -23.85 12.71
N ALA A 161 -8.67 -23.06 11.78
CA ALA A 161 -8.90 -21.62 11.69
C ALA A 161 -9.53 -21.12 10.38
N GLY A 162 -9.81 -22.01 9.42
CA GLY A 162 -10.44 -21.64 8.14
C GLY A 162 -9.51 -21.77 6.92
N PRO A 163 -10.01 -21.48 5.70
CA PRO A 163 -9.22 -21.56 4.48
C PRO A 163 -8.10 -20.53 4.48
N GLY A 164 -6.91 -20.93 4.01
CA GLY A 164 -5.77 -20.03 3.82
C GLY A 164 -5.98 -19.02 2.68
N PRO A 165 -5.05 -18.07 2.47
CA PRO A 165 -5.12 -17.09 1.40
C PRO A 165 -5.20 -17.75 0.02
N LEU A 166 -5.90 -17.10 -0.94
CA LEU A 166 -6.21 -17.68 -2.26
C LEU A 166 -4.99 -17.79 -3.18
N GLU A 167 -4.11 -16.78 -3.13
CA GLU A 167 -2.95 -16.67 -4.02
C GLU A 167 -1.61 -16.85 -3.30
N GLY A 168 -1.62 -17.48 -2.13
CA GLY A 168 -0.50 -17.52 -1.22
C GLY A 168 -0.57 -16.35 -0.23
N TRP A 169 0.50 -15.58 -0.08
CA TRP A 169 0.53 -14.47 0.89
C TRP A 169 -0.11 -13.20 0.34
N PRO A 170 -0.90 -12.45 1.14
CA PRO A 170 -1.31 -11.10 0.82
C PRO A 170 -0.08 -10.22 0.52
N VAL A 171 -0.25 -9.22 -0.35
CA VAL A 171 0.84 -8.30 -0.71
C VAL A 171 1.38 -7.61 0.55
N LEU A 172 2.70 -7.69 0.76
CA LEU A 172 3.37 -7.01 1.86
C LEU A 172 3.87 -5.65 1.40
N ALA A 173 3.36 -4.58 2.01
CA ALA A 173 3.86 -3.23 1.84
C ALA A 173 4.59 -2.77 3.11
N VAL A 174 5.68 -2.03 2.98
CA VAL A 174 6.47 -1.55 4.12
C VAL A 174 6.76 -0.06 3.98
N ASP A 175 6.54 0.70 5.04
CA ASP A 175 7.00 2.10 5.12
C ASP A 175 8.52 2.12 5.32
N ALA A 176 9.24 2.34 4.24
CA ALA A 176 10.71 2.35 4.17
C ALA A 176 11.29 3.77 4.21
N THR A 177 10.59 4.72 4.84
CA THR A 177 11.02 6.11 4.94
C THR A 177 12.29 6.23 5.78
N SER A 178 12.35 5.57 6.93
CA SER A 178 13.53 5.53 7.81
C SER A 178 14.46 4.36 7.45
N GLU A 179 15.69 4.39 7.97
CA GLU A 179 16.76 3.46 7.59
C GLU A 179 16.47 2.01 8.03
N ALA A 180 15.99 1.81 9.25
CA ALA A 180 15.79 0.46 9.80
C ALA A 180 14.74 -0.35 9.01
N PRO A 181 13.55 0.18 8.65
CA PRO A 181 12.59 -0.55 7.82
C PRO A 181 13.06 -0.80 6.38
N ARG A 182 14.05 -0.06 5.85
CA ARG A 182 14.57 -0.28 4.50
C ARG A 182 15.19 -1.67 4.33
N GLU A 183 15.86 -2.15 5.35
CA GLU A 183 16.47 -3.47 5.32
C GLU A 183 15.38 -4.55 5.18
N THR A 184 14.37 -4.47 6.01
CA THR A 184 13.21 -5.35 5.98
C THR A 184 12.44 -5.25 4.67
N ALA A 185 12.20 -4.03 4.18
CA ALA A 185 11.53 -3.81 2.90
C ALA A 185 12.32 -4.45 1.74
N ALA A 186 13.63 -4.24 1.68
CA ALA A 186 14.48 -4.80 0.65
C ALA A 186 14.50 -6.33 0.65
N ARG A 187 14.40 -6.95 1.84
CA ARG A 187 14.44 -8.40 2.02
C ARG A 187 13.10 -9.07 1.74
N HIS A 188 11.97 -8.47 2.15
CA HIS A 188 10.68 -9.15 2.23
C HIS A 188 9.53 -8.46 1.49
N ALA A 189 9.53 -7.12 1.34
CA ALA A 189 8.38 -6.40 0.81
C ALA A 189 8.14 -6.63 -0.69
N ASP A 190 6.89 -6.63 -1.08
CA ASP A 190 6.44 -6.52 -2.47
C ASP A 190 6.36 -5.04 -2.88
N VAL A 191 5.96 -4.17 -1.94
CA VAL A 191 5.84 -2.72 -2.12
C VAL A 191 6.58 -2.00 -0.98
N ALA A 192 7.32 -0.95 -1.30
CA ALA A 192 7.93 -0.06 -0.32
C ALA A 192 7.38 1.35 -0.50
N TYR A 193 6.91 1.97 0.59
CA TYR A 193 6.58 3.40 0.59
C TYR A 193 7.78 4.20 1.07
N VAL A 194 8.02 5.33 0.43
CA VAL A 194 9.01 6.30 0.88
C VAL A 194 8.33 7.67 0.97
N ARG A 195 8.12 8.15 2.19
CA ARG A 195 7.53 9.46 2.41
C ARG A 195 8.52 10.54 2.00
N VAL A 196 8.07 11.42 1.13
CA VAL A 196 8.86 12.56 0.66
C VAL A 196 8.04 13.83 0.74
N GLY A 197 8.73 14.94 0.97
CA GLY A 197 8.12 16.26 1.08
C GLY A 197 9.19 17.37 1.04
N GLY A 198 8.76 18.57 0.69
CA GLY A 198 9.63 19.74 0.60
C GLY A 198 10.50 19.78 -0.67
N PRO A 199 11.48 20.69 -0.72
CA PRO A 199 12.18 21.05 -1.96
C PRO A 199 13.12 19.98 -2.52
N HIS A 200 13.39 18.90 -1.76
CA HIS A 200 14.31 17.82 -2.18
C HIS A 200 13.60 16.49 -2.38
N SER A 201 12.27 16.50 -2.50
CA SER A 201 11.44 15.29 -2.60
C SER A 201 11.87 14.36 -3.72
N GLU A 202 12.17 14.90 -4.89
CA GLU A 202 12.61 14.16 -6.06
C GLU A 202 13.91 13.40 -5.80
N ARG A 203 14.93 14.09 -5.28
CA ARG A 203 16.22 13.49 -4.95
C ARG A 203 16.07 12.40 -3.88
N LEU A 204 15.29 12.68 -2.83
CA LEU A 204 15.05 11.71 -1.75
C LEU A 204 14.35 10.45 -2.26
N ALA A 205 13.37 10.58 -3.15
CA ALA A 205 12.68 9.45 -3.76
C ALA A 205 13.64 8.61 -4.62
N TYR A 206 14.46 9.26 -5.45
CA TYR A 206 15.44 8.59 -6.30
C TYR A 206 16.51 7.84 -5.49
N GLU A 207 17.08 8.50 -4.48
CA GLU A 207 18.11 7.91 -3.60
C GLU A 207 17.54 6.70 -2.86
N ALA A 208 16.34 6.82 -2.30
CA ALA A 208 15.68 5.74 -1.57
C ALA A 208 15.34 4.55 -2.47
N ARG A 209 14.79 4.78 -3.67
CA ARG A 209 14.52 3.72 -4.65
C ARG A 209 15.80 2.99 -5.05
N THR A 210 16.85 3.76 -5.33
CA THR A 210 18.15 3.19 -5.72
C THR A 210 18.75 2.35 -4.58
N ASP A 211 18.68 2.83 -3.35
CA ASP A 211 19.17 2.11 -2.17
C ASP A 211 18.38 0.83 -1.91
N LEU A 212 17.04 0.89 -1.91
CA LEU A 212 16.17 -0.26 -1.71
C LEU A 212 16.43 -1.36 -2.75
N ARG A 213 16.57 -1.01 -4.02
CA ARG A 213 16.87 -1.96 -5.09
C ARG A 213 18.24 -2.57 -4.99
N ARG A 214 19.24 -1.78 -4.60
CA ARG A 214 20.60 -2.26 -4.35
C ARG A 214 20.61 -3.28 -3.20
N ARG A 215 19.89 -3.01 -2.10
CA ARG A 215 19.76 -3.92 -0.96
C ARG A 215 19.01 -5.19 -1.38
N ALA A 216 17.90 -5.09 -2.10
CA ALA A 216 17.15 -6.24 -2.59
C ALA A 216 18.05 -7.17 -3.43
N ALA A 217 18.85 -6.62 -4.33
CA ALA A 217 19.82 -7.37 -5.11
C ALA A 217 20.88 -8.05 -4.23
N ALA A 218 21.35 -7.40 -3.16
CA ALA A 218 22.28 -7.99 -2.21
C ALA A 218 21.71 -9.21 -1.46
N TYR A 219 20.38 -9.27 -1.30
CA TYR A 219 19.66 -10.44 -0.78
C TYR A 219 19.30 -11.48 -1.84
N GLY A 220 19.80 -11.34 -3.07
CA GLY A 220 19.52 -12.27 -4.16
C GLY A 220 18.09 -12.13 -4.74
N ARG A 221 17.38 -11.06 -4.40
CA ARG A 221 16.08 -10.77 -5.01
C ARG A 221 16.25 -10.01 -6.32
N ASP A 222 15.33 -10.23 -7.24
CA ASP A 222 15.20 -9.37 -8.41
C ASP A 222 14.78 -7.96 -7.96
N PRO A 223 15.65 -6.93 -8.11
CA PRO A 223 15.34 -5.57 -7.67
C PRO A 223 14.16 -4.96 -8.42
N ASP A 224 13.84 -5.49 -9.60
CA ASP A 224 12.75 -5.02 -10.43
C ASP A 224 11.38 -5.51 -9.93
N ARG A 225 11.37 -6.47 -9.00
CA ARG A 225 10.17 -6.98 -8.35
C ARG A 225 9.78 -6.25 -7.07
N LEU A 226 10.62 -5.35 -6.60
CA LEU A 226 10.28 -4.45 -5.50
C LEU A 226 9.70 -3.16 -6.10
N THR A 227 8.41 -2.94 -5.91
CA THR A 227 7.73 -1.70 -6.31
C THR A 227 7.99 -0.62 -5.28
N VAL A 228 8.66 0.46 -5.66
CA VAL A 228 8.96 1.57 -4.75
C VAL A 228 8.07 2.77 -5.09
N LEU A 229 7.20 3.16 -4.15
CA LEU A 229 6.27 4.26 -4.31
C LEU A 229 6.72 5.48 -3.51
N ALA A 230 6.75 6.64 -4.17
CA ALA A 230 6.90 7.91 -3.47
C ALA A 230 5.58 8.25 -2.76
N SER A 231 5.61 8.36 -1.42
CA SER A 231 4.44 8.67 -0.62
C SER A 231 4.36 10.18 -0.40
N LEU A 232 3.41 10.83 -1.05
CA LEU A 232 3.23 12.27 -1.10
C LEU A 232 2.00 12.72 -0.33
N ALA A 233 2.16 13.73 0.54
CA ALA A 233 1.01 14.46 1.07
C ALA A 233 0.50 15.42 -0.03
N VAL A 234 -0.80 15.37 -0.29
CA VAL A 234 -1.43 16.22 -1.29
C VAL A 234 -2.64 16.94 -0.72
N GLU A 235 -2.88 18.12 -1.25
CA GLU A 235 -4.06 18.91 -1.00
C GLU A 235 -4.48 19.57 -2.32
N LEU A 236 -5.60 19.11 -2.88
CA LEU A 236 -6.05 19.52 -4.20
C LEU A 236 -7.26 20.45 -4.07
N PHE A 237 -7.03 21.76 -4.00
CA PHE A 237 -8.10 22.75 -3.89
C PHE A 237 -8.65 23.18 -5.26
N ASP A 238 -7.78 23.25 -6.25
CA ASP A 238 -8.08 23.78 -7.57
C ASP A 238 -7.93 22.66 -8.63
N PRO A 239 -8.71 22.68 -9.72
CA PRO A 239 -8.47 21.82 -10.87
C PRO A 239 -7.05 21.92 -11.44
N ALA A 240 -6.41 23.09 -11.34
CA ALA A 240 -5.03 23.28 -11.76
C ALA A 240 -4.04 22.44 -10.93
N ASP A 241 -4.28 22.26 -9.63
CA ASP A 241 -3.45 21.43 -8.76
C ASP A 241 -3.39 20.00 -9.27
N ALA A 242 -4.53 19.48 -9.75
CA ALA A 242 -4.62 18.12 -10.27
C ALA A 242 -3.83 17.94 -11.58
N VAL A 243 -3.73 18.97 -12.41
CA VAL A 243 -2.90 18.96 -13.64
C VAL A 243 -1.42 19.03 -13.27
N LEU A 244 -1.03 19.91 -12.36
CA LEU A 244 0.34 19.99 -11.85
C LEU A 244 0.79 18.69 -11.20
N LEU A 245 -0.11 18.00 -10.49
CA LEU A 245 0.18 16.68 -9.94
C LEU A 245 0.39 15.64 -11.05
N ALA A 246 -0.37 15.70 -12.15
CA ALA A 246 -0.16 14.83 -13.31
C ALA A 246 1.16 15.10 -14.02
N ASP A 247 1.60 16.36 -14.07
CA ASP A 247 2.91 16.74 -14.60
C ASP A 247 4.03 16.13 -13.74
N LEU A 248 3.98 16.34 -12.44
CA LEU A 248 4.93 15.77 -11.48
C LEU A 248 5.01 14.25 -11.59
N PHE A 249 3.86 13.56 -11.60
CA PHE A 249 3.81 12.11 -11.71
C PHE A 249 4.42 11.61 -13.02
N GLY A 250 4.10 12.30 -14.13
CA GLY A 250 4.63 11.96 -15.44
C GLY A 250 6.13 12.18 -15.55
N ASP A 251 6.65 13.27 -14.99
CA ASP A 251 8.08 13.60 -15.02
C ASP A 251 8.87 12.60 -14.18
N TRP A 252 8.50 12.40 -12.92
CA TRP A 252 9.20 11.46 -12.03
C TRP A 252 9.19 10.02 -12.55
N HIS A 253 8.08 9.62 -13.17
CA HIS A 253 7.98 8.27 -13.75
C HIS A 253 8.90 8.11 -14.97
N ARG A 254 8.89 9.10 -15.90
CA ARG A 254 9.76 9.08 -17.08
C ARG A 254 11.24 9.10 -16.73
N ASP A 255 11.60 9.86 -15.70
CA ASP A 255 12.99 9.99 -15.23
C ASP A 255 13.42 8.81 -14.33
N GLY A 256 12.52 7.86 -14.06
CA GLY A 256 12.82 6.67 -13.27
C GLY A 256 13.10 6.95 -11.79
N ILE A 257 12.54 8.05 -11.25
CA ILE A 257 12.71 8.47 -9.85
C ILE A 257 11.95 7.52 -8.93
N THR A 258 10.76 7.09 -9.34
CA THR A 258 9.90 6.17 -8.59
C THR A 258 9.16 5.21 -9.54
N ASP A 259 8.63 4.12 -9.03
CA ASP A 259 7.77 3.21 -9.79
C ASP A 259 6.31 3.66 -9.78
N GLY A 260 5.97 4.59 -8.89
CA GLY A 260 4.63 5.14 -8.74
C GLY A 260 4.46 5.97 -7.49
N PHE A 261 3.23 6.24 -7.13
CA PHE A 261 2.90 7.16 -6.05
C PHE A 261 1.88 6.56 -5.09
N HIS A 262 2.10 6.78 -3.81
CA HIS A 262 1.14 6.61 -2.74
C HIS A 262 0.67 7.99 -2.30
N VAL A 263 -0.57 8.34 -2.61
CA VAL A 263 -1.15 9.66 -2.35
C VAL A 263 -1.79 9.67 -0.97
N ARG A 264 -1.32 10.57 -0.11
CA ARG A 264 -1.89 10.81 1.22
C ARG A 264 -2.65 12.13 1.20
N PRO A 265 -3.98 12.11 1.20
CA PRO A 265 -4.78 13.32 1.06
C PRO A 265 -4.89 14.11 2.36
N ALA A 266 -5.09 15.42 2.24
CA ALA A 266 -5.58 16.24 3.34
C ALA A 266 -7.09 16.05 3.56
N ASP A 267 -7.85 15.92 2.48
CA ASP A 267 -9.27 15.58 2.47
C ASP A 267 -9.50 14.41 1.50
N PRO A 268 -9.75 13.18 2.01
CA PRO A 268 -9.86 11.99 1.16
C PRO A 268 -10.94 12.09 0.08
N ARG A 269 -12.10 12.65 0.38
CA ARG A 269 -13.20 12.74 -0.59
C ARG A 269 -12.91 13.76 -1.68
N ARG A 270 -12.48 14.96 -1.31
CA ARG A 270 -12.14 16.02 -2.26
C ARG A 270 -10.96 15.63 -3.14
N ASP A 271 -9.87 15.22 -2.50
CA ASP A 271 -8.59 14.99 -3.18
C ASP A 271 -8.66 13.77 -4.09
N LEU A 272 -9.32 12.67 -3.65
CA LEU A 272 -9.55 11.52 -4.51
C LEU A 272 -10.46 11.85 -5.70
N THR A 273 -11.51 12.65 -5.47
CA THR A 273 -12.39 13.07 -6.57
C THR A 273 -11.62 13.83 -7.64
N ARG A 274 -10.71 14.72 -7.24
CA ARG A 274 -9.86 15.47 -8.17
C ARG A 274 -8.80 14.61 -8.83
N LEU A 275 -8.16 13.74 -8.07
CA LEU A 275 -7.21 12.77 -8.59
C LEU A 275 -7.84 11.93 -9.71
N VAL A 276 -9.00 11.32 -9.45
CA VAL A 276 -9.66 10.41 -10.38
C VAL A 276 -10.26 11.14 -11.59
N ASN A 277 -10.83 12.32 -11.40
CA ASN A 277 -11.53 13.04 -12.46
C ASN A 277 -10.67 14.05 -13.24
N ALA A 278 -9.46 14.35 -12.76
CA ALA A 278 -8.57 15.29 -13.43
C ALA A 278 -7.16 14.74 -13.63
N THR A 279 -6.43 14.34 -12.57
CA THR A 279 -5.05 13.85 -12.68
C THR A 279 -4.97 12.58 -13.52
N VAL A 280 -5.78 11.56 -13.19
CA VAL A 280 -5.79 10.26 -13.88
C VAL A 280 -6.11 10.41 -15.38
N PRO A 281 -7.15 11.14 -15.81
CA PRO A 281 -7.42 11.35 -17.24
C PRO A 281 -6.27 12.00 -18.00
N VAL A 282 -5.55 12.96 -17.40
CA VAL A 282 -4.38 13.58 -18.02
C VAL A 282 -3.25 12.56 -18.21
N LEU A 283 -2.98 11.72 -17.21
CA LEU A 283 -1.99 10.65 -17.30
C LEU A 283 -2.38 9.60 -18.37
N GLN A 284 -3.66 9.24 -18.43
CA GLN A 284 -4.19 8.31 -19.44
C GLN A 284 -4.12 8.87 -20.85
N GLN A 285 -4.40 10.16 -21.05
CA GLN A 285 -4.28 10.85 -22.33
C GLN A 285 -2.82 10.88 -22.81
N ARG A 286 -1.88 11.03 -21.90
CA ARG A 286 -0.43 11.00 -22.18
C ARG A 286 0.12 9.59 -22.37
N GLY A 287 -0.68 8.54 -22.19
CA GLY A 287 -0.25 7.15 -22.26
C GLY A 287 0.65 6.69 -21.11
N LEU A 288 0.67 7.42 -20.00
CA LEU A 288 1.50 7.15 -18.83
C LEU A 288 0.80 6.24 -17.82
N PHE A 289 -0.54 6.21 -17.82
CA PHE A 289 -1.32 5.40 -16.92
C PHE A 289 -2.35 4.56 -17.65
N ARG A 290 -2.67 3.41 -17.09
CA ARG A 290 -3.63 2.46 -17.66
C ARG A 290 -5.07 2.98 -17.62
N ARG A 291 -5.90 2.47 -18.52
CA ARG A 291 -7.35 2.72 -18.54
C ARG A 291 -8.15 1.62 -17.83
N PHE A 292 -7.55 0.43 -17.71
CA PHE A 292 -8.15 -0.75 -17.10
C PHE A 292 -7.12 -1.43 -16.23
N GLN A 293 -7.55 -2.04 -15.14
CA GLN A 293 -6.66 -2.85 -14.32
C GLN A 293 -6.25 -4.12 -15.06
N PRO A 294 -4.96 -4.53 -14.95
CA PRO A 294 -4.40 -5.61 -15.75
C PRO A 294 -4.85 -7.01 -15.32
N GLY A 295 -5.53 -7.13 -14.18
CA GLY A 295 -5.94 -8.40 -13.61
C GLY A 295 -7.12 -8.28 -12.65
N THR A 296 -7.32 -9.30 -11.84
CA THR A 296 -8.37 -9.38 -10.83
C THR A 296 -7.82 -9.36 -9.40
N THR A 297 -6.54 -9.64 -9.23
CA THR A 297 -5.86 -9.69 -7.94
C THR A 297 -4.87 -8.53 -7.79
N LEU A 298 -4.53 -8.20 -6.54
CA LEU A 298 -3.56 -7.14 -6.28
C LEU A 298 -2.16 -7.49 -6.81
N ARG A 299 -1.77 -8.78 -6.75
CA ARG A 299 -0.49 -9.23 -7.32
C ARG A 299 -0.41 -9.02 -8.83
N GLU A 300 -1.50 -9.31 -9.54
CA GLU A 300 -1.57 -9.06 -10.99
C GLU A 300 -1.48 -7.57 -11.33
N HIS A 301 -2.11 -6.70 -10.53
CA HIS A 301 -2.00 -5.24 -10.71
C HIS A 301 -0.56 -4.74 -10.60
N LEU A 302 0.19 -5.32 -9.67
CA LEU A 302 1.58 -4.96 -9.40
C LEU A 302 2.58 -5.75 -10.25
N GLY A 303 2.13 -6.65 -11.12
CA GLY A 303 2.99 -7.50 -11.95
C GLY A 303 3.83 -8.48 -11.14
N LEU A 304 3.34 -8.90 -9.98
CA LEU A 304 4.01 -9.82 -9.09
C LEU A 304 3.64 -11.27 -9.43
N ASP A 305 4.61 -12.18 -9.33
CA ASP A 305 4.33 -13.61 -9.47
C ASP A 305 3.52 -14.13 -8.27
N ARG A 306 2.85 -15.25 -8.49
CA ARG A 306 2.31 -16.03 -7.38
C ARG A 306 3.45 -16.53 -6.51
N PRO A 307 3.35 -16.38 -5.17
CA PRO A 307 4.33 -16.96 -4.27
C PRO A 307 4.38 -18.48 -4.48
N VAL A 308 5.57 -19.01 -4.69
CA VAL A 308 5.75 -20.48 -4.77
C VAL A 308 5.47 -21.02 -3.38
N SER A 309 4.42 -21.86 -3.24
CA SER A 309 4.21 -22.67 -2.03
C SER A 309 5.48 -23.49 -1.81
N ARG A 310 6.23 -23.15 -0.77
CA ARG A 310 7.30 -24.06 -0.30
C ARG A 310 6.60 -25.27 0.33
N SER A 311 6.31 -26.26 -0.48
CA SER A 311 5.92 -27.56 0.03
C SER A 311 7.06 -28.04 0.93
N VAL A 312 6.79 -28.10 2.22
CA VAL A 312 7.68 -28.74 3.18
C VAL A 312 7.77 -30.20 2.76
N THR A 313 8.86 -30.59 2.13
CA THR A 313 9.21 -32.00 1.95
C THR A 313 9.60 -32.49 3.34
N VAL A 314 8.64 -33.01 4.07
CA VAL A 314 8.92 -33.79 5.28
C VAL A 314 9.74 -35.00 4.85
N ARG A 315 11.00 -35.02 5.22
CA ARG A 315 11.87 -36.20 5.16
C ARG A 315 11.82 -36.96 6.49
#